data_813167652c8320a24134b006d508e2ab
#
_entry.id   813167652c8320a24134b006d508e2ab
#
_cell.length_a   1.000
_cell.length_b   1.000
_cell.length_c   1.000
_cell.angle_alpha   90.00
_cell.angle_beta   90.00
_cell.angle_gamma   90.00
#
_symmetry.space_group_name_H-M   'P 1'
#
loop_
_entity.id
_entity.type
_entity.pdbx_description
1 polymer ?
#
loop_
_entity_poly.entity_id
_entity_poly.type
_entity_poly.pdbx_seq_one_letter_code
_entity_poly.pdbx_strand_id
1 'polypeptide(L)'
;WNDLSQSEAPLLYLLTLPLRMLPASMVPTAMNVLAAVFGALTLAMLVRSVALLPHDRTKEQRQREQSAHSLLSLRSNWVPALFAAMVCGLQLSFWQHATAGTGEMLNVLLFAFVIRCLLEYRINHKTRWLSRAVLVYAMGITNNWGMVGFLPLFCVALLWTARMQLFREGLPLKLARNALAGLSLYLLLPLAAVLFGSGENFLDVLMANLGLQKSFLGSLFSQRLMVLVMASTAILPLLLVSIRWPANFGDTNAAASAITTALLRLVHFLFLAVCIYVAFDHVVSPRKLVNLPQITGIGAPFLTFYYLGALSTGYFLGYLLLLSGKEELRKWQKPSELGKALNRGLHIGLQ
;
A
#
# COMPACT_ATOMS: atom_id res chain seq x y z
N TRP A 1 -18.68 -21.71 5.66
CA TRP A 1 -17.76 -21.77 6.80
C TRP A 1 -17.27 -23.20 7.10
N ASN A 2 -17.97 -24.24 6.70
CA ASN A 2 -17.62 -25.64 6.99
C ASN A 2 -16.80 -26.30 5.88
N ASP A 3 -16.79 -25.74 4.69
CA ASP A 3 -16.06 -26.28 3.56
C ASP A 3 -14.71 -25.53 3.43
N LEU A 4 -13.68 -26.11 4.04
CA LEU A 4 -12.32 -25.57 4.04
C LEU A 4 -11.61 -25.78 2.71
N SER A 5 -12.09 -26.72 1.89
CA SER A 5 -11.55 -26.96 0.56
C SER A 5 -11.90 -25.83 -0.43
N GLN A 6 -12.98 -25.09 -0.16
CA GLN A 6 -13.38 -23.93 -0.97
C GLN A 6 -12.85 -22.59 -0.43
N SER A 7 -12.09 -22.59 0.65
CA SER A 7 -11.52 -21.37 1.22
C SER A 7 -10.17 -21.06 0.58
N GLU A 8 -10.03 -19.86 0.04
CA GLU A 8 -8.81 -19.42 -0.64
C GLU A 8 -7.93 -18.52 0.21
N ALA A 9 -8.46 -17.99 1.33
CA ALA A 9 -7.85 -16.90 2.08
C ALA A 9 -7.53 -17.32 3.55
N PRO A 10 -6.40 -18.00 3.81
CA PRO A 10 -6.08 -18.54 5.13
C PRO A 10 -5.96 -17.47 6.22
N LEU A 11 -5.42 -16.30 5.90
CA LEU A 11 -5.30 -15.21 6.87
C LEU A 11 -6.67 -14.62 7.23
N LEU A 12 -7.55 -14.43 6.23
CA LEU A 12 -8.92 -13.97 6.49
C LEU A 12 -9.66 -14.99 7.36
N TYR A 13 -9.53 -16.29 7.06
CA TYR A 13 -10.10 -17.36 7.86
C TYR A 13 -9.66 -17.25 9.32
N LEU A 14 -8.35 -17.09 9.59
CA LEU A 14 -7.80 -16.93 10.94
C LEU A 14 -8.40 -15.73 11.66
N LEU A 15 -8.46 -14.56 10.99
CA LEU A 15 -8.97 -13.33 11.57
C LEU A 15 -10.48 -13.37 11.84
N THR A 16 -11.21 -14.20 11.10
CA THR A 16 -12.67 -14.35 11.27
C THR A 16 -13.05 -15.49 12.23
N LEU A 17 -12.09 -16.31 12.70
CA LEU A 17 -12.36 -17.37 13.68
C LEU A 17 -13.13 -16.89 14.92
N PRO A 18 -12.79 -15.74 15.56
CA PRO A 18 -13.53 -15.25 16.72
C PRO A 18 -15.00 -14.93 16.41
N LEU A 19 -15.33 -14.60 15.17
CA LEU A 19 -16.71 -14.28 14.76
C LEU A 19 -17.62 -15.50 14.75
N ARG A 20 -17.06 -16.73 14.76
CA ARG A 20 -17.83 -17.98 14.89
C ARG A 20 -18.51 -18.12 16.26
N MET A 21 -18.06 -17.38 17.27
CA MET A 21 -18.68 -17.36 18.58
C MET A 21 -19.94 -16.48 18.63
N LEU A 22 -20.17 -15.69 17.59
CA LEU A 22 -21.33 -14.82 17.49
C LEU A 22 -22.56 -15.58 16.97
N PRO A 23 -23.78 -15.15 17.35
CA PRO A 23 -25.01 -15.65 16.72
C PRO A 23 -24.97 -15.47 15.20
N ALA A 24 -25.48 -16.43 14.44
CA ALA A 24 -25.44 -16.42 12.99
C ALA A 24 -25.99 -15.14 12.35
N SER A 25 -27.01 -14.53 12.96
CA SER A 25 -27.61 -13.26 12.52
C SER A 25 -26.66 -12.06 12.64
N MET A 26 -25.67 -12.10 13.54
CA MET A 26 -24.71 -11.02 13.76
C MET A 26 -23.44 -11.14 12.92
N VAL A 27 -23.14 -12.33 12.39
CA VAL A 27 -21.92 -12.60 11.63
C VAL A 27 -21.77 -11.67 10.41
N PRO A 28 -22.78 -11.45 9.54
CA PRO A 28 -22.63 -10.54 8.40
C PRO A 28 -22.29 -9.12 8.81
N THR A 29 -22.94 -8.60 9.85
CA THR A 29 -22.65 -7.26 10.38
C THR A 29 -21.23 -7.17 10.93
N ALA A 30 -20.79 -8.18 11.68
CA ALA A 30 -19.42 -8.23 12.22
C ALA A 30 -18.37 -8.30 11.11
N MET A 31 -18.62 -9.04 10.02
CA MET A 31 -17.76 -9.08 8.84
C MET A 31 -17.66 -7.71 8.15
N ASN A 32 -18.78 -6.99 8.01
CA ASN A 32 -18.80 -5.65 7.44
C ASN A 32 -18.05 -4.65 8.32
N VAL A 33 -18.19 -4.74 9.66
CA VAL A 33 -17.42 -3.92 10.60
C VAL A 33 -15.94 -4.21 10.50
N LEU A 34 -15.56 -5.48 10.40
CA LEU A 34 -14.16 -5.88 10.21
C LEU A 34 -13.59 -5.30 8.91
N ALA A 35 -14.34 -5.36 7.81
CA ALA A 35 -13.94 -4.75 6.53
C ALA A 35 -13.77 -3.22 6.68
N ALA A 36 -14.67 -2.54 7.39
CA ALA A 36 -14.56 -1.11 7.66
C ALA A 36 -13.31 -0.76 8.49
N VAL A 37 -12.97 -1.58 9.48
CA VAL A 37 -11.72 -1.43 10.25
C VAL A 37 -10.50 -1.59 9.34
N PHE A 38 -10.47 -2.58 8.47
CA PHE A 38 -9.39 -2.74 7.49
C PHE A 38 -9.28 -1.54 6.54
N GLY A 39 -10.43 -0.98 6.11
CA GLY A 39 -10.48 0.24 5.31
C GLY A 39 -9.89 1.43 6.04
N ALA A 40 -10.29 1.66 7.29
CA ALA A 40 -9.75 2.75 8.11
C ALA A 40 -8.23 2.61 8.34
N LEU A 41 -7.75 1.39 8.64
CA LEU A 41 -6.32 1.11 8.77
C LEU A 41 -5.57 1.33 7.45
N THR A 42 -6.17 0.98 6.31
CA THR A 42 -5.59 1.24 4.99
C THR A 42 -5.39 2.73 4.75
N LEU A 43 -6.39 3.56 5.07
CA LEU A 43 -6.27 5.02 4.98
C LEU A 43 -5.20 5.57 5.94
N ALA A 44 -5.11 5.04 7.15
CA ALA A 44 -4.05 5.41 8.09
C ALA A 44 -2.65 5.06 7.56
N MET A 45 -2.50 3.89 6.90
CA MET A 45 -1.24 3.53 6.22
C MET A 45 -0.95 4.47 5.05
N LEU A 46 -1.97 4.87 4.27
CA LEU A 46 -1.83 5.82 3.16
C LEU A 46 -1.32 7.17 3.64
N VAL A 47 -1.97 7.75 4.67
CA VAL A 47 -1.57 9.03 5.28
C VAL A 47 -0.09 9.00 5.67
N ARG A 48 0.32 7.94 6.37
CA ARG A 48 1.71 7.78 6.80
C ARG A 48 2.65 7.60 5.61
N SER A 49 2.27 6.82 4.61
CA SER A 49 3.08 6.58 3.42
C SER A 49 3.32 7.86 2.63
N VAL A 50 2.28 8.70 2.44
CA VAL A 50 2.42 10.01 1.78
C VAL A 50 3.43 10.90 2.49
N ALA A 51 3.36 10.97 3.83
CA ALA A 51 4.31 11.75 4.62
C ALA A 51 5.77 11.26 4.49
N LEU A 52 5.96 9.96 4.22
CA LEU A 52 7.28 9.32 4.08
C LEU A 52 7.83 9.35 2.65
N LEU A 53 7.03 9.72 1.65
CA LEU A 53 7.47 9.74 0.25
C LEU A 53 8.68 10.65 0.03
N PRO A 54 9.62 10.25 -0.84
CA PRO A 54 10.79 11.05 -1.16
C PRO A 54 10.41 12.25 -2.02
N HIS A 55 10.91 13.41 -1.65
CA HIS A 55 10.82 14.62 -2.46
C HIS A 55 12.21 15.20 -2.64
N ASP A 56 12.61 15.55 -3.87
CA ASP A 56 13.85 16.26 -4.11
C ASP A 56 13.72 17.70 -3.61
N ARG A 57 14.81 18.22 -3.06
CA ARG A 57 14.86 19.54 -2.47
C ARG A 57 16.04 20.33 -2.99
N THR A 58 15.97 21.65 -2.86
CA THR A 58 17.10 22.53 -3.17
C THR A 58 18.32 22.17 -2.32
N LYS A 59 19.53 22.53 -2.77
CA LYS A 59 20.76 22.30 -2.01
C LYS A 59 20.69 22.91 -0.61
N GLU A 60 20.11 24.10 -0.50
CA GLU A 60 19.94 24.80 0.79
C GLU A 60 18.99 24.08 1.72
N GLN A 61 17.87 23.55 1.21
CA GLN A 61 16.93 22.75 1.99
C GLN A 61 17.59 21.46 2.47
N ARG A 62 18.41 20.79 1.63
CA ARG A 62 19.16 19.59 2.00
C ARG A 62 20.16 19.86 3.14
N GLN A 63 20.87 20.99 3.08
CA GLN A 63 21.83 21.36 4.11
C GLN A 63 21.17 21.66 5.46
N ARG A 64 19.98 22.28 5.46
CA ARG A 64 19.23 22.59 6.68
C ARG A 64 18.62 21.36 7.35
N GLU A 65 18.25 20.34 6.58
CA GLU A 65 17.42 19.25 7.09
C GLU A 65 18.19 18.02 7.54
N GLN A 66 19.42 17.83 7.14
CA GLN A 66 20.31 16.69 7.47
C GLN A 66 19.63 15.30 7.44
N SER A 67 18.42 15.20 6.91
CA SER A 67 17.56 14.02 7.00
C SER A 67 17.11 13.51 5.62
N ALA A 68 16.56 12.32 5.58
CA ALA A 68 15.92 11.76 4.40
C ALA A 68 14.83 12.72 3.89
N HIS A 69 14.88 13.05 2.59
CA HIS A 69 13.98 14.00 1.94
C HIS A 69 12.54 13.48 1.93
N SER A 70 11.78 13.82 2.95
CA SER A 70 10.36 13.49 3.09
C SER A 70 9.56 14.71 3.53
N LEU A 71 8.23 14.63 3.44
CA LEU A 71 7.36 15.72 3.90
C LEU A 71 7.33 15.85 5.43
N LEU A 72 7.90 14.91 6.19
CA LEU A 72 7.87 14.92 7.65
C LEU A 72 8.49 16.17 8.27
N SER A 73 9.44 16.81 7.57
CA SER A 73 10.09 18.03 8.03
C SER A 73 9.28 19.31 7.82
N LEU A 74 8.16 19.23 7.10
CA LEU A 74 7.28 20.36 6.81
C LEU A 74 6.14 20.48 7.83
N ARG A 75 5.72 21.70 8.14
CA ARG A 75 4.57 21.96 9.03
C ARG A 75 3.27 21.48 8.43
N SER A 76 3.06 21.70 7.12
CA SER A 76 1.85 21.33 6.39
C SER A 76 1.90 19.94 5.77
N ASN A 77 2.74 19.04 6.27
CA ASN A 77 2.82 17.66 5.81
C ASN A 77 1.49 16.88 5.89
N TRP A 78 0.59 17.34 6.73
CA TRP A 78 -0.75 16.76 6.87
C TRP A 78 -1.66 17.04 5.67
N VAL A 79 -1.45 18.15 4.94
CA VAL A 79 -2.30 18.55 3.81
C VAL A 79 -2.25 17.52 2.67
N PRO A 80 -1.07 17.17 2.10
CA PRO A 80 -0.99 16.13 1.08
C PRO A 80 -1.49 14.77 1.56
N ALA A 81 -1.21 14.43 2.82
CA ALA A 81 -1.61 13.18 3.41
C ALA A 81 -3.13 13.08 3.58
N LEU A 82 -3.77 14.13 4.11
CA LEU A 82 -5.22 14.20 4.25
C LEU A 82 -5.90 14.18 2.87
N PHE A 83 -5.39 14.95 1.93
CA PHE A 83 -5.95 15.00 0.58
C PHE A 83 -5.90 13.64 -0.13
N ALA A 84 -4.77 12.92 -0.02
CA ALA A 84 -4.67 11.55 -0.54
C ALA A 84 -5.67 10.61 0.14
N ALA A 85 -5.84 10.72 1.46
CA ALA A 85 -6.84 9.92 2.19
C ALA A 85 -8.27 10.23 1.74
N MET A 86 -8.59 11.50 1.45
CA MET A 86 -9.90 11.89 0.91
C MET A 86 -10.09 11.31 -0.50
N VAL A 87 -9.10 11.44 -1.38
CA VAL A 87 -9.16 10.91 -2.75
C VAL A 87 -9.38 9.39 -2.75
N CYS A 88 -8.73 8.65 -1.84
CA CYS A 88 -8.93 7.21 -1.70
C CYS A 88 -10.25 6.87 -1.00
N GLY A 89 -10.50 7.50 0.14
CA GLY A 89 -11.59 7.16 1.04
C GLY A 89 -12.98 7.60 0.56
N LEU A 90 -13.08 8.64 -0.27
CA LEU A 90 -14.36 9.12 -0.83
C LEU A 90 -14.73 8.40 -2.14
N GLN A 91 -13.88 7.49 -2.62
CA GLN A 91 -14.14 6.75 -3.83
C GLN A 91 -15.22 5.68 -3.60
N LEU A 92 -16.16 5.58 -4.55
CA LEU A 92 -17.29 4.66 -4.45
C LEU A 92 -16.83 3.19 -4.31
N SER A 93 -15.86 2.77 -5.15
CA SER A 93 -15.35 1.40 -5.09
C SER A 93 -14.70 1.08 -3.74
N PHE A 94 -13.98 2.04 -3.14
CA PHE A 94 -13.40 1.87 -1.81
C PHE A 94 -14.49 1.66 -0.75
N TRP A 95 -15.56 2.46 -0.78
CA TRP A 95 -16.69 2.34 0.12
C TRP A 95 -17.42 1.01 -0.02
N GLN A 96 -17.69 0.57 -1.26
CA GLN A 96 -18.35 -0.70 -1.52
C GLN A 96 -17.60 -1.87 -0.86
N HIS A 97 -16.27 -1.90 -0.99
CA HIS A 97 -15.45 -2.97 -0.42
C HIS A 97 -15.20 -2.80 1.08
N ALA A 98 -15.14 -1.56 1.58
CA ALA A 98 -15.00 -1.29 3.02
C ALA A 98 -16.27 -1.62 3.82
N THR A 99 -17.44 -1.70 3.16
CA THR A 99 -18.70 -2.07 3.80
C THR A 99 -19.16 -3.49 3.49
N ALA A 100 -18.41 -4.21 2.65
CA ALA A 100 -18.70 -5.59 2.26
C ALA A 100 -17.68 -6.56 2.90
N GLY A 101 -18.16 -7.59 3.55
CA GLY A 101 -17.34 -8.61 4.23
C GLY A 101 -16.62 -9.58 3.28
N THR A 102 -16.14 -9.11 2.11
CA THR A 102 -15.52 -9.95 1.05
C THR A 102 -14.06 -10.32 1.33
N GLY A 103 -13.41 -9.67 2.31
CA GLY A 103 -11.99 -9.88 2.60
C GLY A 103 -11.02 -9.09 1.68
N GLU A 104 -11.49 -8.43 0.63
CA GLU A 104 -10.63 -7.67 -0.28
C GLU A 104 -9.93 -6.50 0.40
N MET A 105 -10.59 -5.85 1.37
CA MET A 105 -9.97 -4.78 2.16
C MET A 105 -8.77 -5.25 2.98
N LEU A 106 -8.73 -6.52 3.40
CA LEU A 106 -7.57 -7.11 4.04
C LEU A 106 -6.37 -7.16 3.07
N ASN A 107 -6.60 -7.57 1.82
CA ASN A 107 -5.54 -7.62 0.80
C ASN A 107 -4.95 -6.24 0.54
N VAL A 108 -5.80 -5.21 0.45
CA VAL A 108 -5.35 -3.81 0.27
C VAL A 108 -4.60 -3.31 1.50
N LEU A 109 -5.04 -3.67 2.70
CA LEU A 109 -4.34 -3.33 3.95
C LEU A 109 -2.94 -3.95 4.00
N LEU A 110 -2.81 -5.23 3.63
CA LEU A 110 -1.50 -5.91 3.57
C LEU A 110 -0.57 -5.22 2.56
N PHE A 111 -1.10 -4.89 1.38
CA PHE A 111 -0.37 -4.13 0.36
C PHE A 111 0.09 -2.76 0.87
N ALA A 112 -0.80 -1.99 1.48
CA ALA A 112 -0.51 -0.68 2.05
C ALA A 112 0.55 -0.76 3.17
N PHE A 113 0.47 -1.81 4.00
CA PHE A 113 1.44 -2.05 5.07
C PHE A 113 2.83 -2.35 4.52
N VAL A 114 2.95 -3.14 3.45
CA VAL A 114 4.24 -3.41 2.80
C VAL A 114 4.87 -2.12 2.28
N ILE A 115 4.10 -1.28 1.57
CA ILE A 115 4.56 0.02 1.08
C ILE A 115 5.06 0.89 2.24
N ARG A 116 4.27 1.00 3.30
CA ARG A 116 4.66 1.75 4.50
C ARG A 116 5.98 1.22 5.08
N CYS A 117 6.13 -0.09 5.22
CA CYS A 117 7.36 -0.68 5.77
C CYS A 117 8.59 -0.35 4.93
N LEU A 118 8.50 -0.38 3.61
CA LEU A 118 9.59 -0.02 2.71
C LEU A 118 9.96 1.48 2.86
N LEU A 119 8.97 2.35 2.96
CA LEU A 119 9.17 3.79 3.16
C LEU A 119 9.75 4.10 4.55
N GLU A 120 9.28 3.43 5.61
CA GLU A 120 9.85 3.56 6.96
C GLU A 120 11.31 3.07 7.01
N TYR A 121 11.62 1.95 6.33
CA TYR A 121 13.01 1.49 6.23
C TYR A 121 13.90 2.51 5.53
N ARG A 122 13.41 3.11 4.44
CA ARG A 122 14.16 4.14 3.71
C ARG A 122 14.58 5.31 4.61
N ILE A 123 13.77 5.68 5.58
CA ILE A 123 14.05 6.81 6.49
C ILE A 123 14.86 6.37 7.70
N ASN A 124 14.47 5.25 8.32
CA ASN A 124 15.02 4.82 9.61
C ASN A 124 16.17 3.82 9.49
N HIS A 125 16.38 3.20 8.31
CA HIS A 125 17.37 2.15 8.03
C HIS A 125 17.34 0.95 9.00
N LYS A 126 16.22 0.76 9.73
CA LYS A 126 16.07 -0.36 10.68
C LYS A 126 15.60 -1.62 9.96
N THR A 127 16.42 -2.67 9.97
CA THR A 127 16.16 -3.96 9.28
C THR A 127 14.84 -4.62 9.69
N ARG A 128 14.30 -4.29 10.87
CA ARG A 128 12.98 -4.76 11.31
C ARG A 128 11.86 -4.42 10.33
N TRP A 129 11.95 -3.26 9.64
CA TRP A 129 10.94 -2.86 8.67
C TRP A 129 10.98 -3.72 7.41
N LEU A 130 12.18 -4.08 6.92
CA LEU A 130 12.32 -5.03 5.81
C LEU A 130 11.79 -6.42 6.19
N SER A 131 12.11 -6.88 7.39
CA SER A 131 11.61 -8.16 7.90
C SER A 131 10.08 -8.19 7.93
N ARG A 132 9.44 -7.12 8.42
CA ARG A 132 7.98 -6.99 8.43
C ARG A 132 7.39 -6.92 7.02
N ALA A 133 8.03 -6.16 6.12
CA ALA A 133 7.58 -6.05 4.73
C ALA A 133 7.54 -7.42 4.05
N VAL A 134 8.62 -8.20 4.15
CA VAL A 134 8.71 -9.52 3.53
C VAL A 134 7.73 -10.51 4.16
N LEU A 135 7.62 -10.52 5.50
CA LEU A 135 6.65 -11.37 6.21
C LEU A 135 5.22 -11.08 5.74
N VAL A 136 4.81 -9.80 5.80
CA VAL A 136 3.43 -9.41 5.47
C VAL A 136 3.14 -9.59 3.99
N TYR A 137 4.14 -9.37 3.12
CA TYR A 137 3.99 -9.64 1.69
C TYR A 137 3.77 -11.14 1.42
N ALA A 138 4.55 -12.02 2.06
CA ALA A 138 4.36 -13.45 1.96
C ALA A 138 2.98 -13.90 2.48
N MET A 139 2.51 -13.32 3.61
CA MET A 139 1.14 -13.52 4.10
C MET A 139 0.10 -13.03 3.09
N GLY A 140 0.35 -11.90 2.40
CA GLY A 140 -0.54 -11.39 1.37
C GLY A 140 -0.64 -12.32 0.17
N ILE A 141 0.47 -12.91 -0.27
CA ILE A 141 0.48 -13.91 -1.36
C ILE A 141 -0.36 -15.13 -0.97
N THR A 142 -0.24 -15.63 0.26
CA THR A 142 -1.03 -16.78 0.70
C THR A 142 -2.53 -16.49 0.75
N ASN A 143 -2.89 -15.23 0.98
CA ASN A 143 -4.27 -14.80 1.05
C ASN A 143 -4.88 -14.51 -0.33
N ASN A 144 -4.07 -13.99 -1.28
CA ASN A 144 -4.50 -13.71 -2.66
C ASN A 144 -3.30 -13.68 -3.62
N TRP A 145 -3.26 -14.60 -4.59
CA TRP A 145 -2.19 -14.67 -5.59
C TRP A 145 -2.13 -13.47 -6.54
N GLY A 146 -3.17 -12.65 -6.63
CA GLY A 146 -3.11 -11.36 -7.32
C GLY A 146 -1.98 -10.45 -6.80
N MET A 147 -1.55 -10.65 -5.55
CA MET A 147 -0.39 -9.95 -4.97
C MET A 147 0.94 -10.27 -5.66
N VAL A 148 1.06 -11.45 -6.33
CA VAL A 148 2.26 -11.83 -7.10
C VAL A 148 2.53 -10.83 -8.22
N GLY A 149 1.50 -10.24 -8.81
CA GLY A 149 1.64 -9.20 -9.84
C GLY A 149 2.44 -7.97 -9.39
N PHE A 150 2.51 -7.70 -8.10
CA PHE A 150 3.28 -6.59 -7.52
C PHE A 150 4.71 -6.99 -7.09
N LEU A 151 5.11 -8.27 -7.29
CA LEU A 151 6.45 -8.73 -6.93
C LEU A 151 7.56 -7.88 -7.57
N PRO A 152 7.51 -7.54 -8.88
CA PRO A 152 8.52 -6.68 -9.49
C PRO A 152 8.63 -5.31 -8.81
N LEU A 153 7.50 -4.68 -8.47
CA LEU A 153 7.46 -3.41 -7.75
C LEU A 153 8.21 -3.51 -6.42
N PHE A 154 7.88 -4.52 -5.61
CA PHE A 154 8.48 -4.66 -4.29
C PHE A 154 9.94 -5.09 -4.33
N CYS A 155 10.33 -5.93 -5.31
CA CYS A 155 11.74 -6.29 -5.52
C CYS A 155 12.57 -5.06 -5.90
N VAL A 156 12.12 -4.25 -6.84
CA VAL A 156 12.83 -3.03 -7.24
C VAL A 156 12.87 -2.03 -6.10
N ALA A 157 11.76 -1.83 -5.38
CA ALA A 157 11.72 -0.95 -4.21
C ALA A 157 12.67 -1.42 -3.10
N LEU A 158 12.74 -2.73 -2.86
CA LEU A 158 13.66 -3.33 -1.90
C LEU A 158 15.13 -3.10 -2.30
N LEU A 159 15.48 -3.40 -3.56
CA LEU A 159 16.83 -3.20 -4.09
C LEU A 159 17.23 -1.73 -4.04
N TRP A 160 16.32 -0.84 -4.42
CA TRP A 160 16.60 0.60 -4.42
C TRP A 160 16.79 1.16 -3.01
N THR A 161 15.97 0.74 -2.04
CA THR A 161 16.04 1.26 -0.67
C THR A 161 17.15 0.61 0.16
N ALA A 162 17.37 -0.70 0.01
CA ALA A 162 18.38 -1.44 0.77
C ALA A 162 19.75 -1.42 0.11
N ARG A 163 19.83 -1.27 -1.23
CA ARG A 163 21.08 -1.25 -1.99
C ARG A 163 22.00 -2.41 -1.58
N MET A 164 23.30 -2.15 -1.41
CA MET A 164 24.29 -3.15 -1.00
C MET A 164 24.08 -3.70 0.43
N GLN A 165 23.28 -3.01 1.26
CA GLN A 165 22.95 -3.54 2.60
C GLN A 165 22.12 -4.82 2.54
N LEU A 166 21.40 -5.06 1.43
CA LEU A 166 20.65 -6.29 1.20
C LEU A 166 21.55 -7.53 1.23
N PHE A 167 22.79 -7.39 0.76
CA PHE A 167 23.78 -8.49 0.67
C PHE A 167 24.65 -8.62 1.91
N ARG A 168 24.36 -7.82 2.96
CA ARG A 168 25.08 -7.92 4.23
C ARG A 168 24.81 -9.28 4.87
N GLU A 169 25.86 -9.85 5.48
CA GLU A 169 25.79 -11.17 6.12
C GLU A 169 24.59 -11.29 7.09
N GLY A 170 23.85 -12.37 6.95
CA GLY A 170 22.69 -12.71 7.77
C GLY A 170 21.38 -12.02 7.38
N LEU A 171 21.37 -10.90 6.64
CA LEU A 171 20.13 -10.25 6.25
C LEU A 171 19.32 -11.05 5.23
N PRO A 172 19.91 -11.57 4.13
CA PRO A 172 19.17 -12.39 3.17
C PRO A 172 18.51 -13.61 3.82
N LEU A 173 19.25 -14.31 4.69
CA LEU A 173 18.73 -15.46 5.41
C LEU A 173 17.57 -15.09 6.35
N LYS A 174 17.66 -13.95 7.04
CA LYS A 174 16.59 -13.44 7.88
C LYS A 174 15.34 -13.11 7.07
N LEU A 175 15.50 -12.49 5.90
CA LEU A 175 14.38 -12.19 5.01
C LEU A 175 13.75 -13.47 4.44
N ALA A 176 14.57 -14.44 4.02
CA ALA A 176 14.10 -15.75 3.55
C ALA A 176 13.31 -16.48 4.65
N ARG A 177 13.79 -16.49 5.90
CA ARG A 177 13.08 -17.09 7.03
C ARG A 177 11.72 -16.40 7.26
N ASN A 178 11.65 -15.08 7.17
CA ASN A 178 10.39 -14.34 7.31
C ASN A 178 9.44 -14.60 6.13
N ALA A 179 9.96 -14.76 4.92
CA ALA A 179 9.15 -15.16 3.76
C ALA A 179 8.55 -16.56 3.98
N LEU A 180 9.35 -17.53 4.40
CA LEU A 180 8.90 -18.89 4.72
C LEU A 180 7.86 -18.87 5.85
N ALA A 181 8.07 -18.07 6.89
CA ALA A 181 7.11 -17.93 7.98
C ALA A 181 5.76 -17.34 7.49
N GLY A 182 5.77 -16.38 6.56
CA GLY A 182 4.54 -15.88 5.93
C GLY A 182 3.87 -16.94 5.04
N LEU A 183 4.65 -17.66 4.23
CA LEU A 183 4.15 -18.71 3.35
C LEU A 183 3.62 -19.94 4.12
N SER A 184 4.08 -20.18 5.36
CA SER A 184 3.56 -21.29 6.18
C SER A 184 2.06 -21.19 6.45
N LEU A 185 1.43 -20.02 6.25
CA LEU A 185 -0.03 -19.88 6.31
C LEU A 185 -0.78 -20.78 5.31
N TYR A 186 -0.13 -21.24 4.22
CA TYR A 186 -0.75 -22.25 3.35
C TYR A 186 -1.09 -23.54 4.08
N LEU A 187 -0.38 -23.86 5.14
CA LEU A 187 -0.62 -25.07 5.93
C LEU A 187 -1.79 -24.91 6.92
N LEU A 188 -2.28 -23.65 7.13
CA LEU A 188 -3.29 -23.37 8.15
C LEU A 188 -4.63 -24.05 7.83
N LEU A 189 -5.13 -23.90 6.61
CA LEU A 189 -6.43 -24.47 6.21
C LEU A 189 -6.41 -26.00 6.18
N PRO A 190 -5.39 -26.67 5.58
CA PRO A 190 -5.25 -28.11 5.65
C PRO A 190 -5.13 -28.65 7.09
N LEU A 191 -4.36 -27.97 7.96
CA LEU A 191 -4.27 -28.34 9.36
C LEU A 191 -5.61 -28.18 10.09
N ALA A 192 -6.32 -27.07 9.82
CA ALA A 192 -7.64 -26.86 10.41
C ALA A 192 -8.63 -27.93 9.96
N ALA A 193 -8.59 -28.36 8.71
CA ALA A 193 -9.46 -29.43 8.18
C ALA A 193 -9.23 -30.75 8.94
N VAL A 194 -7.99 -31.12 9.14
CA VAL A 194 -7.64 -32.36 9.90
C VAL A 194 -8.03 -32.24 11.36
N LEU A 195 -7.76 -31.10 12.01
CA LEU A 195 -7.98 -30.91 13.45
C LEU A 195 -9.47 -30.80 13.81
N PHE A 196 -10.26 -30.17 12.95
CA PHE A 196 -11.70 -29.98 13.19
C PHE A 196 -12.59 -31.06 12.57
N GLY A 197 -11.98 -32.13 12.01
CA GLY A 197 -12.71 -33.34 11.60
C GLY A 197 -13.62 -33.14 10.41
N SER A 198 -13.22 -32.35 9.40
CA SER A 198 -14.01 -32.20 8.14
C SER A 198 -14.09 -33.49 7.33
N GLY A 199 -13.34 -34.53 7.70
CA GLY A 199 -13.25 -35.79 6.94
C GLY A 199 -12.38 -35.72 5.68
N GLU A 200 -11.81 -34.54 5.39
CA GLU A 200 -10.95 -34.31 4.23
C GLU A 200 -9.48 -34.58 4.58
N ASN A 201 -8.73 -35.13 3.59
CA ASN A 201 -7.30 -35.34 3.77
C ASN A 201 -6.53 -34.02 3.69
N PHE A 202 -5.44 -33.91 4.45
CA PHE A 202 -4.55 -32.73 4.42
C PHE A 202 -4.08 -32.32 3.02
N LEU A 203 -3.66 -33.30 2.20
CA LEU A 203 -3.16 -33.07 0.86
C LEU A 203 -4.28 -32.62 -0.10
N ASP A 204 -5.47 -33.17 0.05
CA ASP A 204 -6.62 -32.84 -0.82
C ASP A 204 -7.02 -31.36 -0.60
N VAL A 205 -7.11 -30.90 0.65
CA VAL A 205 -7.41 -29.51 0.98
C VAL A 205 -6.28 -28.58 0.50
N LEU A 206 -5.03 -28.97 0.68
CA LEU A 206 -3.89 -28.15 0.22
C LEU A 206 -3.91 -28.00 -1.30
N MET A 207 -4.12 -29.10 -2.04
CA MET A 207 -4.15 -29.09 -3.50
C MET A 207 -5.38 -28.36 -4.04
N ALA A 208 -6.52 -28.48 -3.38
CA ALA A 208 -7.74 -27.73 -3.72
C ALA A 208 -7.49 -26.21 -3.58
N ASN A 209 -6.94 -25.75 -2.44
CA ASN A 209 -6.66 -24.35 -2.20
C ASN A 209 -5.64 -23.77 -3.19
N LEU A 210 -4.56 -24.50 -3.48
CA LEU A 210 -3.58 -24.10 -4.49
C LEU A 210 -4.18 -24.10 -5.89
N GLY A 211 -5.07 -25.06 -6.21
CA GLY A 211 -5.81 -25.15 -7.46
C GLY A 211 -6.71 -23.95 -7.69
N LEU A 212 -7.46 -23.53 -6.67
CA LEU A 212 -8.30 -22.32 -6.72
C LEU A 212 -7.47 -21.07 -6.97
N GLN A 213 -6.40 -20.87 -6.24
CA GLN A 213 -5.48 -19.73 -6.43
C GLN A 213 -4.83 -19.75 -7.82
N LYS A 214 -4.45 -20.94 -8.33
CA LYS A 214 -3.90 -21.10 -9.68
C LYS A 214 -4.94 -20.74 -10.75
N SER A 215 -6.19 -21.19 -10.60
CA SER A 215 -7.28 -20.88 -11.55
C SER A 215 -7.57 -19.37 -11.56
N PHE A 216 -7.59 -18.74 -10.38
CA PHE A 216 -7.72 -17.29 -10.24
C PHE A 216 -6.58 -16.54 -10.96
N LEU A 217 -5.33 -16.93 -10.73
CA LEU A 217 -4.17 -16.33 -11.40
C LEU A 217 -4.23 -16.54 -12.91
N GLY A 218 -4.64 -17.74 -13.36
CA GLY A 218 -4.84 -18.06 -14.77
C GLY A 218 -5.89 -17.15 -15.42
N SER A 219 -7.00 -16.89 -14.75
CA SER A 219 -8.04 -15.98 -15.21
C SER A 219 -7.54 -14.53 -15.34
N LEU A 220 -6.72 -14.07 -14.41
CA LEU A 220 -6.08 -12.75 -14.47
C LEU A 220 -5.15 -12.63 -15.67
N PHE A 221 -4.27 -13.61 -15.87
CA PHE A 221 -3.27 -13.59 -16.96
C PHE A 221 -3.88 -13.84 -18.36
N SER A 222 -5.04 -14.47 -18.45
CA SER A 222 -5.74 -14.64 -19.73
C SER A 222 -6.22 -13.31 -20.32
N GLN A 223 -6.40 -12.30 -19.47
CA GLN A 223 -6.84 -10.96 -19.86
C GLN A 223 -5.65 -10.04 -20.07
N ARG A 224 -5.15 -9.95 -21.33
CA ARG A 224 -3.96 -9.16 -21.69
C ARG A 224 -4.01 -7.72 -21.18
N LEU A 225 -5.18 -7.07 -21.24
CA LEU A 225 -5.35 -5.71 -20.77
C LEU A 225 -5.20 -5.60 -19.24
N MET A 226 -5.67 -6.60 -18.50
CA MET A 226 -5.52 -6.66 -17.04
C MET A 226 -4.05 -6.76 -16.62
N VAL A 227 -3.27 -7.61 -17.29
CA VAL A 227 -1.82 -7.73 -17.06
C VAL A 227 -1.13 -6.39 -17.35
N LEU A 228 -1.51 -5.71 -18.41
CA LEU A 228 -0.95 -4.40 -18.75
C LEU A 228 -1.30 -3.33 -17.71
N VAL A 229 -2.53 -3.32 -17.20
CA VAL A 229 -2.95 -2.41 -16.11
C VAL A 229 -2.18 -2.73 -14.83
N MET A 230 -2.06 -3.99 -14.44
CA MET A 230 -1.28 -4.39 -13.26
C MET A 230 0.21 -4.02 -13.40
N ALA A 231 0.80 -4.29 -14.56
CA ALA A 231 2.21 -3.95 -14.83
C ALA A 231 2.43 -2.43 -14.79
N SER A 232 1.54 -1.65 -15.41
CA SER A 232 1.64 -0.19 -15.42
C SER A 232 1.46 0.40 -14.02
N THR A 233 0.54 -0.11 -13.23
CA THR A 233 0.36 0.31 -11.83
C THR A 233 1.53 -0.09 -10.93
N ALA A 234 2.19 -1.20 -11.21
CA ALA A 234 3.39 -1.61 -10.48
C ALA A 234 4.59 -0.73 -10.83
N ILE A 235 4.72 -0.28 -12.08
CA ILE A 235 5.87 0.47 -12.58
C ILE A 235 5.70 1.98 -12.36
N LEU A 236 4.50 2.51 -12.54
CA LEU A 236 4.25 3.96 -12.50
C LEU A 236 4.73 4.64 -11.20
N PRO A 237 4.44 4.14 -9.99
CA PRO A 237 4.93 4.76 -8.76
C PRO A 237 6.46 4.77 -8.66
N LEU A 238 7.12 3.72 -9.18
CA LEU A 238 8.59 3.66 -9.21
C LEU A 238 9.17 4.69 -10.15
N LEU A 239 8.58 4.87 -11.33
CA LEU A 239 8.98 5.90 -12.28
C LEU A 239 8.80 7.29 -11.67
N LEU A 240 7.65 7.57 -11.06
CA LEU A 240 7.36 8.86 -10.45
C LEU A 240 8.36 9.21 -9.33
N VAL A 241 8.70 8.25 -8.49
CA VAL A 241 9.64 8.44 -7.38
C VAL A 241 11.10 8.48 -7.87
N SER A 242 11.42 7.84 -9.02
CA SER A 242 12.77 7.83 -9.60
C SER A 242 13.09 9.12 -10.37
N ILE A 243 12.09 9.82 -10.88
CA ILE A 243 12.29 11.10 -11.56
C ILE A 243 12.75 12.13 -10.52
N ARG A 244 13.93 12.70 -10.77
CA ARG A 244 14.40 13.84 -10.00
C ARG A 244 13.73 15.10 -10.52
N TRP A 245 12.80 15.62 -9.74
CA TRP A 245 12.11 16.87 -10.04
C TRP A 245 12.90 18.03 -9.42
N PRO A 246 13.64 18.83 -10.20
CA PRO A 246 14.34 19.97 -9.64
C PRO A 246 13.34 21.03 -9.15
N ALA A 247 13.66 21.69 -8.06
CA ALA A 247 12.85 22.81 -7.59
C ALA A 247 13.00 24.07 -8.50
N ASN A 248 14.15 24.15 -9.17
CA ASN A 248 14.44 25.13 -10.22
C ASN A 248 15.50 24.55 -11.17
N PHE A 249 15.63 25.08 -12.35
CA PHE A 249 16.64 24.68 -13.33
C PHE A 249 18.00 25.38 -13.13
N GLY A 250 18.16 26.11 -12.03
CA GLY A 250 19.43 26.79 -11.71
C GLY A 250 19.68 28.05 -12.55
N ASP A 251 18.62 28.62 -13.15
CA ASP A 251 18.73 29.80 -13.96
C ASP A 251 19.18 31.02 -13.15
N THR A 252 20.15 31.73 -13.66
CA THR A 252 20.69 32.97 -13.06
C THR A 252 19.82 34.19 -13.35
N ASN A 253 18.99 34.13 -14.40
CA ASN A 253 18.09 35.21 -14.81
C ASN A 253 16.74 35.08 -14.07
N ALA A 254 16.29 36.13 -13.39
CA ALA A 254 15.04 36.17 -12.65
C ALA A 254 13.80 35.82 -13.51
N ALA A 255 13.76 36.30 -14.77
CA ALA A 255 12.66 35.99 -15.66
C ALA A 255 12.67 34.52 -16.09
N ALA A 256 13.81 33.94 -16.44
CA ALA A 256 13.94 32.54 -16.79
C ALA A 256 13.59 31.64 -15.58
N SER A 257 14.03 31.99 -14.37
CA SER A 257 13.66 31.28 -13.15
C SER A 257 12.16 31.32 -12.86
N ALA A 258 11.49 32.45 -13.12
CA ALA A 258 10.04 32.57 -12.95
C ALA A 258 9.29 31.68 -13.96
N ILE A 259 9.70 31.68 -15.22
CA ILE A 259 9.09 30.87 -16.28
C ILE A 259 9.27 29.38 -15.99
N THR A 260 10.48 28.94 -15.66
CA THR A 260 10.78 27.55 -15.38
C THR A 260 10.04 27.05 -14.12
N THR A 261 9.93 27.89 -13.09
CA THR A 261 9.10 27.59 -11.91
C THR A 261 7.61 27.48 -12.25
N ALA A 262 7.10 28.36 -13.10
CA ALA A 262 5.70 28.29 -13.56
C ALA A 262 5.43 27.02 -14.37
N LEU A 263 6.34 26.64 -15.28
CA LEU A 263 6.23 25.41 -16.06
C LEU A 263 6.27 24.16 -15.15
N LEU A 264 7.17 24.12 -14.18
CA LEU A 264 7.21 23.01 -13.20
C LEU A 264 5.92 22.90 -12.41
N ARG A 265 5.36 24.02 -11.95
CA ARG A 265 4.05 24.02 -11.26
C ARG A 265 2.94 23.52 -12.15
N LEU A 266 2.92 23.95 -13.41
CA LEU A 266 1.93 23.48 -14.39
C LEU A 266 2.02 21.98 -14.61
N VAL A 267 3.23 21.45 -14.81
CA VAL A 267 3.46 19.99 -14.99
C VAL A 267 2.98 19.22 -13.76
N HIS A 268 3.35 19.65 -12.55
CA HIS A 268 2.91 18.96 -11.33
C HIS A 268 1.39 19.06 -11.12
N PHE A 269 0.79 20.19 -11.48
CA PHE A 269 -0.67 20.36 -11.45
C PHE A 269 -1.37 19.42 -12.42
N LEU A 270 -0.86 19.29 -13.65
CA LEU A 270 -1.40 18.38 -14.66
C LEU A 270 -1.30 16.91 -14.17
N PHE A 271 -0.15 16.52 -13.63
CA PHE A 271 0.00 15.17 -13.04
C PHE A 271 -0.95 14.94 -11.87
N LEU A 272 -1.11 15.94 -11.01
CA LEU A 272 -2.07 15.89 -9.91
C LEU A 272 -3.50 15.70 -10.43
N ALA A 273 -3.89 16.48 -11.44
CA ALA A 273 -5.22 16.39 -12.05
C ALA A 273 -5.45 15.00 -12.68
N VAL A 274 -4.45 14.44 -13.37
CA VAL A 274 -4.51 13.09 -13.94
C VAL A 274 -4.63 12.04 -12.83
N CYS A 275 -3.86 12.15 -11.74
CA CYS A 275 -3.95 11.23 -10.62
C CYS A 275 -5.33 11.26 -9.95
N ILE A 276 -5.91 12.45 -9.74
CA ILE A 276 -7.27 12.61 -9.21
C ILE A 276 -8.27 12.00 -10.19
N TYR A 277 -8.17 12.33 -11.49
CA TYR A 277 -9.06 11.82 -12.51
C TYR A 277 -9.06 10.28 -12.55
N VAL A 278 -7.89 9.65 -12.51
CA VAL A 278 -7.74 8.19 -12.53
C VAL A 278 -8.22 7.56 -11.22
N ALA A 279 -8.11 8.25 -10.09
CA ALA A 279 -8.56 7.74 -8.79
C ALA A 279 -10.08 7.68 -8.67
N PHE A 280 -10.85 8.48 -9.43
CA PHE A 280 -12.30 8.41 -9.40
C PHE A 280 -12.86 7.37 -10.36
N ASP A 281 -13.92 6.66 -9.95
CA ASP A 281 -14.60 5.65 -10.76
C ASP A 281 -15.58 6.35 -11.73
N HIS A 282 -15.07 6.80 -12.87
CA HIS A 282 -15.83 7.45 -13.93
C HIS A 282 -15.86 6.61 -15.21
N VAL A 283 -16.43 7.15 -16.31
CA VAL A 283 -16.65 6.44 -17.58
C VAL A 283 -15.36 5.84 -18.18
N VAL A 284 -14.23 6.50 -17.98
CA VAL A 284 -12.90 6.07 -18.48
C VAL A 284 -12.05 5.40 -17.38
N SER A 285 -12.67 4.98 -16.27
CA SER A 285 -11.94 4.28 -15.21
C SER A 285 -11.34 2.97 -15.72
N PRO A 286 -10.21 2.51 -15.17
CA PRO A 286 -9.62 1.23 -15.55
C PRO A 286 -10.60 0.05 -15.45
N ARG A 287 -11.50 0.08 -14.48
CA ARG A 287 -12.54 -0.94 -14.30
C ARG A 287 -13.52 -0.99 -15.48
N LYS A 288 -13.93 0.17 -15.97
CA LYS A 288 -14.86 0.25 -17.12
C LYS A 288 -14.19 -0.02 -18.45
N LEU A 289 -12.94 0.44 -18.62
CA LEU A 289 -12.15 0.18 -19.83
C LEU A 289 -11.89 -1.31 -20.06
N VAL A 290 -11.75 -2.06 -18.99
CA VAL A 290 -11.43 -3.50 -19.06
C VAL A 290 -12.68 -4.35 -19.27
N ASN A 291 -13.90 -3.78 -19.15
CA ASN A 291 -15.18 -4.51 -19.27
C ASN A 291 -15.18 -5.84 -18.51
N LEU A 292 -14.57 -5.87 -17.33
CA LEU A 292 -14.46 -7.10 -16.56
C LEU A 292 -15.85 -7.54 -16.10
N PRO A 293 -16.29 -8.75 -16.43
CA PRO A 293 -17.41 -9.36 -15.73
C PRO A 293 -17.12 -9.32 -14.23
N GLN A 294 -18.14 -9.28 -13.41
CA GLN A 294 -18.00 -9.30 -11.93
C GLN A 294 -17.41 -10.66 -11.51
N ILE A 295 -16.12 -10.86 -11.76
CA ILE A 295 -15.40 -12.03 -11.30
C ILE A 295 -15.06 -11.76 -9.84
N THR A 296 -15.60 -12.57 -8.96
CA THR A 296 -15.25 -12.58 -7.54
C THR A 296 -13.74 -12.64 -7.39
N GLY A 297 -13.16 -11.72 -6.60
CA GLY A 297 -11.71 -11.67 -6.35
C GLY A 297 -10.88 -10.70 -7.19
N ILE A 298 -11.44 -10.09 -8.24
CA ILE A 298 -10.70 -9.11 -9.07
C ILE A 298 -10.70 -7.70 -8.46
N GLY A 299 -11.52 -7.43 -7.46
CA GLY A 299 -11.58 -6.12 -6.82
C GLY A 299 -10.26 -5.67 -6.20
N ALA A 300 -9.50 -6.58 -5.61
CA ALA A 300 -8.26 -6.26 -4.92
C ALA A 300 -7.19 -5.59 -5.82
N PRO A 301 -6.91 -6.06 -7.05
CA PRO A 301 -5.97 -5.39 -7.95
C PRO A 301 -6.40 -3.97 -8.32
N PHE A 302 -7.70 -3.71 -8.45
CA PHE A 302 -8.19 -2.36 -8.74
C PHE A 302 -8.13 -1.46 -7.53
N LEU A 303 -8.44 -1.96 -6.35
CA LEU A 303 -8.31 -1.20 -5.09
C LEU A 303 -6.86 -0.80 -4.84
N THR A 304 -5.90 -1.68 -5.12
CA THR A 304 -4.47 -1.34 -5.04
C THR A 304 -4.07 -0.26 -6.06
N PHE A 305 -4.67 -0.28 -7.24
CA PHE A 305 -4.48 0.78 -8.23
C PHE A 305 -4.98 2.13 -7.71
N TYR A 306 -6.17 2.18 -7.15
CA TYR A 306 -6.72 3.41 -6.58
C TYR A 306 -5.92 3.90 -5.38
N TYR A 307 -5.42 2.98 -4.56
CA TYR A 307 -4.49 3.30 -3.47
C TYR A 307 -3.21 3.95 -4.00
N LEU A 308 -2.59 3.38 -5.04
CA LEU A 308 -1.39 3.94 -5.67
C LEU A 308 -1.67 5.28 -6.36
N GLY A 309 -2.84 5.45 -6.98
CA GLY A 309 -3.31 6.72 -7.53
C GLY A 309 -3.42 7.81 -6.46
N ALA A 310 -4.02 7.47 -5.32
CA ALA A 310 -4.12 8.39 -4.19
C ALA A 310 -2.75 8.71 -3.56
N LEU A 311 -1.86 7.72 -3.45
CA LEU A 311 -0.48 7.90 -3.01
C LEU A 311 0.27 8.88 -3.92
N SER A 312 0.13 8.72 -5.24
CA SER A 312 0.71 9.61 -6.25
C SER A 312 0.13 11.02 -6.18
N THR A 313 -1.18 11.14 -5.93
CA THR A 313 -1.85 12.42 -5.68
C THR A 313 -1.22 13.17 -4.52
N GLY A 314 -1.01 12.50 -3.40
CA GLY A 314 -0.31 13.06 -2.24
C GLY A 314 1.13 13.47 -2.56
N TYR A 315 1.83 12.69 -3.37
CA TYR A 315 3.19 13.02 -3.82
C TYR A 315 3.24 14.32 -4.63
N PHE A 316 2.38 14.47 -5.64
CA PHE A 316 2.38 15.68 -6.48
C PHE A 316 1.89 16.92 -5.74
N LEU A 317 0.90 16.78 -4.86
CA LEU A 317 0.47 17.88 -4.01
C LEU A 317 1.60 18.32 -3.06
N GLY A 318 2.35 17.37 -2.51
CA GLY A 318 3.54 17.65 -1.71
C GLY A 318 4.59 18.45 -2.48
N TYR A 319 4.81 18.14 -3.76
CA TYR A 319 5.70 18.94 -4.61
C TYR A 319 5.18 20.36 -4.87
N LEU A 320 3.90 20.53 -5.13
CA LEU A 320 3.30 21.88 -5.30
C LEU A 320 3.49 22.73 -4.05
N LEU A 321 3.35 22.15 -2.86
CA LEU A 321 3.61 22.85 -1.60
C LEU A 321 5.09 23.25 -1.47
N LEU A 322 6.01 22.34 -1.80
CA LEU A 322 7.46 22.62 -1.78
C LEU A 322 7.85 23.74 -2.76
N LEU A 323 7.27 23.74 -3.97
CA LEU A 323 7.51 24.75 -5.00
C LEU A 323 6.90 26.11 -4.65
N SER A 324 5.89 26.17 -3.76
CA SER A 324 5.28 27.43 -3.34
C SER A 324 6.21 28.33 -2.55
N GLY A 325 7.30 27.79 -2.01
CA GLY A 325 8.35 28.54 -1.29
C GLY A 325 7.89 29.17 0.04
N LYS A 326 6.64 29.01 0.41
CA LYS A 326 6.03 29.63 1.61
C LYS A 326 6.06 28.70 2.83
N GLU A 327 6.56 27.48 2.66
CA GLU A 327 6.59 26.51 3.75
C GLU A 327 7.75 26.77 4.70
N GLU A 328 7.41 27.14 5.92
CA GLU A 328 8.37 27.17 7.01
C GLU A 328 8.76 25.75 7.40
N LEU A 329 10.06 25.47 7.39
CA LEU A 329 10.60 24.23 7.93
C LEU A 329 10.18 24.08 9.40
N ARG A 330 9.72 22.90 9.74
CA ARG A 330 9.34 22.57 11.10
C ARG A 330 10.59 22.71 12.00
N LYS A 331 10.70 23.83 12.73
CA LYS A 331 11.67 23.91 13.82
C LYS A 331 11.29 22.79 14.80
N TRP A 332 12.25 21.98 15.18
CA TRP A 332 12.07 20.95 16.20
C TRP A 332 11.69 21.63 17.52
N GLN A 333 10.43 21.94 17.69
CA GLN A 333 9.89 22.27 19.00
C GLN A 333 9.78 20.98 19.79
N LYS A 334 10.30 20.97 21.00
CA LYS A 334 10.04 19.86 21.93
C LYS A 334 8.55 19.61 21.94
N PRO A 335 8.06 18.39 21.62
CA PRO A 335 6.64 18.11 21.58
C PRO A 335 6.04 18.46 22.94
N SER A 336 4.89 19.14 22.94
CA SER A 336 4.11 19.39 24.15
C SER A 336 3.85 18.04 24.87
N GLU A 337 3.63 18.07 26.17
CA GLU A 337 3.36 16.85 26.95
C GLU A 337 2.17 16.06 26.39
N LEU A 338 1.15 16.78 25.89
CA LEU A 338 0.00 16.20 25.19
C LEU A 338 0.41 15.55 23.85
N GLY A 339 1.33 16.15 23.10
CA GLY A 339 1.89 15.58 21.87
C GLY A 339 2.74 14.36 22.13
N LYS A 340 3.44 14.29 23.28
CA LYS A 340 4.20 13.11 23.72
C LYS A 340 3.25 11.97 24.11
N ALA A 341 2.15 12.29 24.83
CA ALA A 341 1.13 11.32 25.24
C ALA A 341 0.39 10.74 24.03
N LEU A 342 -0.03 11.60 23.10
CA LEU A 342 -0.65 11.19 21.82
C LEU A 342 0.31 10.35 20.97
N ASN A 343 1.58 10.72 20.86
CA ASN A 343 2.59 9.93 20.15
C ASN A 343 2.86 8.58 20.83
N ARG A 344 2.86 8.51 22.16
CA ARG A 344 2.94 7.22 22.88
C ARG A 344 1.70 6.37 22.65
N GLY A 345 0.51 6.95 22.75
CA GLY A 345 -0.74 6.23 22.49
C GLY A 345 -0.84 5.70 21.06
N LEU A 346 -0.45 6.52 20.06
CA LEU A 346 -0.36 6.10 18.66
C LEU A 346 0.76 5.07 18.43
N HIS A 347 1.90 5.17 19.12
CA HIS A 347 2.98 4.17 19.03
C HIS A 347 2.57 2.82 19.66
N ILE A 348 1.84 2.83 20.74
CA ILE A 348 1.36 1.62 21.41
C ILE A 348 0.22 0.97 20.61
N GLY A 349 -0.65 1.76 20.01
CA GLY A 349 -1.75 1.27 19.17
C GLY A 349 -1.34 0.84 17.75
N LEU A 350 -0.09 1.14 17.32
CA LEU A 350 0.45 0.80 16.00
C LEU A 350 1.65 -0.16 16.06
N GLN A 351 2.03 -0.65 17.24
CA GLN A 351 2.94 -1.77 17.44
C GLN A 351 2.18 -3.08 17.50
#